data_f96aed7d848ca96e14c97da79f0bd8b6
#
_entry.id   f96aed7d848ca96e14c97da79f0bd8b6
#
_cell.length_a   1.000
_cell.length_b   1.000
_cell.length_c   1.000
_cell.angle_alpha   90.00
_cell.angle_beta   90.00
_cell.angle_gamma   90.00
#
_symmetry.space_group_name_H-M   'P 1'
#
loop_
_entity.id
_entity.type
_entity.pdbx_description
1 polymer ?
#
loop_
_entity_poly.entity_id
_entity_poly.type
_entity_poly.pdbx_seq_one_letter_code
_entity_poly.pdbx_strand_id
1 'polypeptide(L)'
;ASALWPLALALVVALVAREAGAQPRAPAPRVALAATLREACGEPNAGLDRVAAALAERKARGEAPLDLPELSLALRAARVAHVWPRSWAARGPSDGAALTRSFSAFRAGVPVGGRAVCGAAEVALPSGERVAAVVVVDAHGELGALKERSRVGEWLTIEAALEGDFRDAYVMVRGPVGAPRRLPGGFVQSTGKVRATFAPDTPGAFTVQVVGSTDAGPRPVLEARVFADVTPTYAPEPRDEVTAGLGPADALFDLVGRLRVAEGLRPLARDPRLDALALAHARAMVASRRLAHDTGAGDPCVRAEAVGLRPAIVGENAATGREIAGLHRALAESPSHHANLRNPAFDRVGVAVVADAAGALWGCELFAGGLR
;
A
#
# COMPACT_ATOMS: atom_id res chain seq x y z
N ALA A 1 31.22 -95.95 -53.33
CA ALA A 1 31.09 -94.58 -53.66
C ALA A 1 29.77 -94.02 -53.03
N SER A 2 29.92 -93.29 -51.99
CA SER A 2 28.87 -92.86 -51.08
C SER A 2 28.34 -91.52 -51.51
N ALA A 3 27.06 -91.38 -51.67
CA ALA A 3 26.38 -90.12 -51.90
C ALA A 3 25.88 -89.52 -50.54
N LEU A 4 26.33 -88.36 -50.25
CA LEU A 4 25.82 -87.55 -49.11
C LEU A 4 24.81 -86.57 -49.62
N TRP A 5 23.61 -86.60 -49.02
CA TRP A 5 22.57 -85.62 -49.20
C TRP A 5 22.75 -84.53 -48.14
N PRO A 6 22.56 -83.23 -48.47
CA PRO A 6 22.45 -82.18 -47.45
C PRO A 6 21.05 -81.95 -47.04
N LEU A 7 20.85 -81.91 -45.72
CA LEU A 7 19.62 -81.47 -45.06
C LEU A 7 19.51 -79.96 -45.17
N ALA A 8 18.41 -79.48 -45.78
CA ALA A 8 18.02 -78.07 -45.78
C ALA A 8 17.33 -77.70 -44.47
N LEU A 9 17.94 -76.89 -43.67
CA LEU A 9 17.37 -76.31 -42.44
C LEU A 9 16.54 -75.07 -42.80
N ALA A 10 15.20 -75.13 -42.74
CA ALA A 10 14.31 -73.95 -42.91
C ALA A 10 14.33 -73.18 -41.65
N LEU A 11 14.85 -71.97 -41.70
CA LEU A 11 14.81 -70.97 -40.58
C LEU A 11 13.48 -70.20 -40.66
N VAL A 12 12.53 -70.48 -39.76
CA VAL A 12 11.34 -69.69 -39.60
C VAL A 12 11.68 -68.46 -38.75
N VAL A 13 11.83 -67.32 -39.41
CA VAL A 13 11.95 -66.01 -38.72
C VAL A 13 10.58 -65.55 -38.28
N ALA A 14 10.22 -65.68 -36.99
CA ALA A 14 9.06 -65.08 -36.41
C ALA A 14 9.31 -63.57 -36.25
N LEU A 15 8.64 -62.75 -37.06
CA LEU A 15 8.54 -61.30 -36.83
C LEU A 15 7.66 -61.05 -35.62
N VAL A 16 8.26 -60.77 -34.46
CA VAL A 16 7.57 -60.19 -33.31
C VAL A 16 7.44 -58.69 -33.57
N ALA A 17 6.21 -58.29 -34.01
CA ALA A 17 5.86 -56.88 -34.03
C ALA A 17 5.84 -56.34 -32.60
N ARG A 18 6.87 -55.59 -32.21
CA ARG A 18 6.84 -54.80 -30.98
C ARG A 18 5.87 -53.66 -31.20
N GLU A 19 4.68 -53.75 -30.57
CA GLU A 19 3.85 -52.57 -30.36
C GLU A 19 4.67 -51.53 -29.60
N ALA A 20 4.96 -50.43 -30.27
CA ALA A 20 5.53 -49.26 -29.63
C ALA A 20 4.52 -48.71 -28.63
N GLY A 21 4.62 -49.15 -27.37
CA GLY A 21 3.87 -48.59 -26.27
C GLY A 21 4.11 -47.07 -26.25
N ALA A 22 3.07 -46.30 -26.44
CA ALA A 22 3.10 -44.84 -26.30
C ALA A 22 3.65 -44.51 -24.91
N GLN A 23 4.85 -43.98 -24.85
CA GLN A 23 5.41 -43.46 -23.60
C GLN A 23 4.40 -42.42 -23.04
N PRO A 24 4.02 -42.49 -21.75
CA PRO A 24 3.17 -41.48 -21.15
C PRO A 24 3.87 -40.14 -21.34
N ARG A 25 3.20 -39.24 -22.06
CA ARG A 25 3.68 -37.89 -22.30
C ARG A 25 3.93 -37.27 -20.94
N ALA A 26 5.18 -36.84 -20.65
CA ALA A 26 5.50 -36.15 -19.42
C ALA A 26 4.49 -35.00 -19.21
N PRO A 27 3.88 -34.90 -18.02
CA PRO A 27 2.94 -33.81 -17.79
C PRO A 27 3.62 -32.48 -18.10
N ALA A 28 2.96 -31.65 -18.88
CA ALA A 28 3.47 -30.32 -19.20
C ALA A 28 3.89 -29.63 -17.91
N PRO A 29 5.02 -28.92 -17.90
CA PRO A 29 5.49 -28.23 -16.70
C PRO A 29 4.35 -27.35 -16.16
N ARG A 30 3.90 -27.64 -14.95
CA ARG A 30 2.86 -26.84 -14.31
C ARG A 30 3.45 -25.45 -14.09
N VAL A 31 2.92 -24.44 -14.76
CA VAL A 31 3.26 -23.04 -14.49
C VAL A 31 2.98 -22.80 -13.01
N ALA A 32 3.94 -22.25 -12.28
CA ALA A 32 3.77 -21.96 -10.87
C ALA A 32 2.58 -20.99 -10.70
N LEU A 33 1.69 -21.27 -9.75
CA LEU A 33 0.51 -20.44 -9.49
C LEU A 33 0.89 -18.97 -9.28
N ALA A 34 1.98 -18.72 -8.56
CA ALA A 34 2.48 -17.35 -8.34
C ALA A 34 2.80 -16.63 -9.67
N ALA A 35 3.33 -17.32 -10.67
CA ALA A 35 3.59 -16.72 -11.99
C ALA A 35 2.28 -16.34 -12.70
N THR A 36 1.29 -17.24 -12.69
CA THR A 36 -0.05 -16.97 -13.25
C THR A 36 -0.73 -15.79 -12.55
N LEU A 37 -0.67 -15.72 -11.22
CA LEU A 37 -1.26 -14.63 -10.45
C LEU A 37 -0.55 -13.29 -10.73
N ARG A 38 0.78 -13.30 -10.87
CA ARG A 38 1.58 -12.12 -11.18
C ARG A 38 1.23 -11.57 -12.56
N GLU A 39 1.17 -12.42 -13.56
CA GLU A 39 0.80 -12.04 -14.93
C GLU A 39 -0.60 -11.44 -15.00
N ALA A 40 -1.56 -12.03 -14.30
CA ALA A 40 -2.94 -11.52 -14.22
C ALA A 40 -3.09 -10.23 -13.39
N CYS A 41 -2.07 -9.87 -12.59
CA CYS A 41 -2.12 -8.73 -11.69
C CYS A 41 -1.64 -7.44 -12.35
N GLY A 42 -0.47 -7.42 -12.99
CA GLY A 42 0.15 -6.24 -13.58
C GLY A 42 1.66 -6.40 -13.79
N GLU A 43 2.38 -5.29 -13.82
CA GLU A 43 3.84 -5.29 -14.00
C GLU A 43 4.56 -5.95 -12.81
N PRO A 44 5.55 -6.83 -13.05
CA PRO A 44 6.24 -7.53 -11.99
C PRO A 44 7.20 -6.62 -11.21
N ASN A 45 7.28 -6.83 -9.89
CA ASN A 45 8.24 -6.14 -9.03
C ASN A 45 8.82 -7.09 -7.97
N ALA A 46 10.12 -7.29 -8.00
CA ALA A 46 10.82 -8.22 -7.09
C ALA A 46 10.70 -7.81 -5.60
N GLY A 47 10.56 -6.53 -5.29
CA GLY A 47 10.30 -6.06 -3.92
C GLY A 47 8.92 -6.51 -3.44
N LEU A 48 7.90 -6.35 -4.28
CA LEU A 48 6.55 -6.82 -3.98
C LEU A 48 6.46 -8.34 -3.92
N ASP A 49 7.26 -9.09 -4.71
CA ASP A 49 7.35 -10.56 -4.58
C ASP A 49 7.83 -10.96 -3.19
N ARG A 50 8.84 -10.27 -2.63
CA ARG A 50 9.33 -10.54 -1.25
C ARG A 50 8.25 -10.27 -0.21
N VAL A 51 7.50 -9.18 -0.36
CA VAL A 51 6.38 -8.89 0.55
C VAL A 51 5.27 -9.92 0.41
N ALA A 52 4.94 -10.32 -0.82
CA ALA A 52 3.95 -11.37 -1.06
C ALA A 52 4.38 -12.72 -0.45
N ALA A 53 5.68 -13.06 -0.52
CA ALA A 53 6.22 -14.27 0.12
C ALA A 53 6.00 -14.24 1.65
N ALA A 54 6.34 -13.14 2.30
CA ALA A 54 6.10 -12.97 3.74
C ALA A 54 4.61 -13.07 4.11
N LEU A 55 3.70 -12.53 3.28
CA LEU A 55 2.26 -12.66 3.48
C LEU A 55 1.76 -14.10 3.29
N ALA A 56 2.28 -14.83 2.30
CA ALA A 56 1.93 -16.23 2.07
C ALA A 56 2.37 -17.11 3.25
N GLU A 57 3.58 -16.91 3.75
CA GLU A 57 4.10 -17.62 4.93
C GLU A 57 3.28 -17.29 6.18
N ARG A 58 2.98 -16.00 6.42
CA ARG A 58 2.15 -15.55 7.53
C ARG A 58 0.76 -16.21 7.50
N LYS A 59 0.13 -16.24 6.33
CA LYS A 59 -1.15 -16.90 6.11
C LYS A 59 -1.06 -18.41 6.30
N ALA A 60 0.05 -19.02 5.89
CA ALA A 60 0.30 -20.46 6.09
C ALA A 60 0.37 -20.83 7.58
N ARG A 61 0.92 -19.94 8.42
CA ARG A 61 0.96 -20.10 9.89
C ARG A 61 -0.36 -19.75 10.58
N GLY A 62 -1.38 -19.28 9.85
CA GLY A 62 -2.68 -18.89 10.44
C GLY A 62 -2.65 -17.54 11.16
N GLU A 63 -1.62 -16.73 10.96
CA GLU A 63 -1.50 -15.41 11.57
C GLU A 63 -2.47 -14.38 10.94
N ALA A 64 -2.83 -13.35 11.70
CA ALA A 64 -3.68 -12.27 11.23
C ALA A 64 -3.02 -11.53 10.04
N PRO A 65 -3.79 -11.03 9.06
CA PRO A 65 -3.25 -10.23 7.96
C PRO A 65 -2.61 -8.95 8.50
N LEU A 66 -1.59 -8.45 7.78
CA LEU A 66 -1.03 -7.14 8.07
C LEU A 66 -2.07 -6.04 7.84
N ASP A 67 -2.09 -5.05 8.70
CA ASP A 67 -2.83 -3.82 8.45
C ASP A 67 -2.08 -2.90 7.46
N LEU A 68 -2.69 -1.77 7.08
CA LEU A 68 -2.09 -0.88 6.08
C LEU A 68 -0.73 -0.29 6.52
N PRO A 69 -0.53 0.20 7.77
CA PRO A 69 0.77 0.63 8.25
C PRO A 69 1.84 -0.47 8.20
N GLU A 70 1.52 -1.67 8.71
CA GLU A 70 2.44 -2.81 8.70
C GLU A 70 2.82 -3.22 7.26
N LEU A 71 1.83 -3.23 6.35
CA LEU A 71 2.07 -3.54 4.94
C LEU A 71 2.91 -2.45 4.26
N SER A 72 2.65 -1.18 4.54
CA SER A 72 3.45 -0.05 4.06
C SER A 72 4.90 -0.16 4.54
N LEU A 73 5.10 -0.50 5.82
CA LEU A 73 6.43 -0.72 6.39
C LEU A 73 7.15 -1.88 5.71
N ALA A 74 6.45 -2.99 5.42
CA ALA A 74 7.01 -4.12 4.69
C ALA A 74 7.45 -3.72 3.26
N LEU A 75 6.70 -2.83 2.59
CA LEU A 75 7.13 -2.26 1.31
C LEU A 75 8.42 -1.46 1.46
N ARG A 76 8.53 -0.59 2.48
CA ARG A 76 9.77 0.20 2.74
C ARG A 76 10.95 -0.73 2.99
N ALA A 77 10.78 -1.79 3.80
CA ALA A 77 11.82 -2.80 4.04
C ALA A 77 12.24 -3.54 2.75
N ALA A 78 11.30 -3.75 1.84
CA ALA A 78 11.56 -4.34 0.52
C ALA A 78 12.06 -3.32 -0.52
N ARG A 79 12.32 -2.05 -0.14
CA ARG A 79 12.77 -0.96 -1.02
C ARG A 79 11.78 -0.64 -2.14
N VAL A 80 10.49 -0.83 -1.88
CA VAL A 80 9.41 -0.42 -2.76
C VAL A 80 8.90 0.94 -2.31
N ALA A 81 8.98 1.95 -3.17
CA ALA A 81 8.61 3.33 -2.83
C ALA A 81 7.12 3.62 -3.00
N HIS A 82 6.39 2.80 -3.74
CA HIS A 82 4.96 3.03 -3.96
C HIS A 82 4.17 2.98 -2.66
N VAL A 83 3.09 3.73 -2.60
CA VAL A 83 2.18 3.84 -1.46
C VAL A 83 0.85 3.12 -1.73
N TRP A 84 -0.02 3.06 -0.73
CA TRP A 84 -1.37 2.50 -0.83
C TRP A 84 -1.43 1.05 -1.32
N PRO A 85 -0.60 0.13 -0.74
CA PRO A 85 -0.64 -1.27 -1.12
C PRO A 85 -2.01 -1.90 -0.83
N ARG A 86 -2.41 -2.80 -1.73
CA ARG A 86 -3.52 -3.72 -1.52
C ARG A 86 -2.96 -5.13 -1.51
N SER A 87 -3.44 -5.96 -0.61
CA SER A 87 -2.98 -7.34 -0.51
C SER A 87 -4.15 -8.32 -0.50
N TRP A 88 -3.89 -9.46 -1.09
CA TRP A 88 -4.75 -10.63 -1.05
C TRP A 88 -3.91 -11.84 -0.64
N ALA A 89 -4.44 -12.67 0.24
CA ALA A 89 -3.84 -13.95 0.60
C ALA A 89 -4.93 -14.96 0.91
N ALA A 90 -4.85 -16.12 0.28
CA ALA A 90 -5.84 -17.18 0.46
C ALA A 90 -5.19 -18.57 0.48
N ARG A 91 -5.88 -19.52 1.11
CA ARG A 91 -5.55 -20.94 1.16
C ARG A 91 -6.56 -21.71 0.34
N GLY A 92 -6.10 -22.70 -0.41
CA GLY A 92 -6.97 -23.51 -1.26
C GLY A 92 -6.32 -24.79 -1.75
N PRO A 93 -7.05 -25.57 -2.57
CA PRO A 93 -6.59 -26.83 -3.13
C PRO A 93 -5.31 -26.70 -3.97
N SER A 94 -4.61 -27.82 -4.14
CA SER A 94 -3.32 -27.91 -4.86
C SER A 94 -3.41 -27.55 -6.35
N ASP A 95 -4.58 -27.64 -6.98
CA ASP A 95 -4.78 -27.29 -8.38
C ASP A 95 -4.76 -25.77 -8.65
N GLY A 96 -4.94 -24.96 -7.59
CA GLY A 96 -4.90 -23.52 -7.66
C GLY A 96 -6.11 -22.83 -8.33
N ALA A 97 -7.04 -23.59 -8.90
CA ALA A 97 -8.16 -23.00 -9.65
C ALA A 97 -9.08 -22.13 -8.78
N ALA A 98 -9.35 -22.55 -7.54
CA ALA A 98 -10.13 -21.78 -6.58
C ALA A 98 -9.39 -20.50 -6.17
N LEU A 99 -8.07 -20.57 -5.99
CA LEU A 99 -7.22 -19.43 -5.67
C LEU A 99 -7.21 -18.40 -6.81
N THR A 100 -7.09 -18.85 -8.06
CA THR A 100 -7.14 -17.97 -9.23
C THR A 100 -8.49 -17.24 -9.34
N ARG A 101 -9.62 -17.93 -9.14
CA ARG A 101 -10.95 -17.29 -9.13
C ARG A 101 -11.10 -16.25 -8.02
N SER A 102 -10.66 -16.59 -6.80
CA SER A 102 -10.70 -15.68 -5.65
C SER A 102 -9.83 -14.44 -5.88
N PHE A 103 -8.64 -14.64 -6.45
CA PHE A 103 -7.75 -13.53 -6.81
C PHE A 103 -8.38 -12.65 -7.90
N SER A 104 -8.98 -13.22 -8.94
CA SER A 104 -9.63 -12.45 -10.01
C SER A 104 -10.75 -11.55 -9.46
N ALA A 105 -11.55 -12.05 -8.50
CA ALA A 105 -12.57 -11.25 -7.83
C ALA A 105 -11.95 -10.09 -7.02
N PHE A 106 -10.87 -10.36 -6.26
CA PHE A 106 -10.12 -9.33 -5.56
C PHE A 106 -9.57 -8.28 -6.53
N ARG A 107 -8.89 -8.70 -7.60
CA ARG A 107 -8.23 -7.81 -8.57
C ARG A 107 -9.23 -6.89 -9.28
N ALA A 108 -10.41 -7.39 -9.61
CA ALA A 108 -11.49 -6.60 -10.20
C ALA A 108 -11.99 -5.47 -9.27
N GLY A 109 -11.86 -5.64 -7.96
CA GLY A 109 -12.21 -4.63 -6.95
C GLY A 109 -11.10 -3.62 -6.64
N VAL A 110 -9.88 -3.80 -7.17
CA VAL A 110 -8.76 -2.86 -6.93
C VAL A 110 -8.74 -1.79 -8.00
N PRO A 111 -9.04 -0.52 -7.66
CA PRO A 111 -8.94 0.58 -8.60
C PRO A 111 -7.47 0.84 -8.96
N VAL A 112 -7.20 1.09 -10.23
CA VAL A 112 -5.89 1.48 -10.74
C VAL A 112 -6.08 2.68 -11.64
N GLY A 113 -5.47 3.81 -11.27
CA GLY A 113 -5.48 5.05 -12.04
C GLY A 113 -4.17 5.30 -12.81
N GLY A 114 -3.09 4.66 -12.36
CA GLY A 114 -1.78 4.65 -13.00
C GLY A 114 -1.44 3.26 -13.55
N ARG A 115 -0.26 2.75 -13.18
CA ARG A 115 0.19 1.40 -13.54
C ARG A 115 -0.05 0.42 -12.39
N ALA A 116 -0.64 -0.74 -12.66
CA ALA A 116 -0.68 -1.82 -11.68
C ALA A 116 0.70 -2.49 -11.59
N VAL A 117 1.38 -2.36 -10.46
CA VAL A 117 2.66 -3.01 -10.19
C VAL A 117 2.45 -4.05 -9.09
N CYS A 118 2.93 -5.27 -9.32
CA CYS A 118 2.50 -6.43 -8.57
C CYS A 118 3.67 -7.34 -8.15
N GLY A 119 3.46 -8.00 -7.00
CA GLY A 119 4.24 -9.16 -6.59
C GLY A 119 3.35 -10.30 -6.17
N ALA A 120 3.77 -11.53 -6.42
CA ALA A 120 3.04 -12.73 -6.07
C ALA A 120 3.96 -13.82 -5.53
N ALA A 121 3.44 -14.59 -4.58
CA ALA A 121 4.16 -15.75 -4.03
C ALA A 121 3.17 -16.86 -3.65
N GLU A 122 3.69 -18.08 -3.52
CA GLU A 122 2.95 -19.23 -3.06
C GLU A 122 3.77 -20.10 -2.12
N VAL A 123 3.08 -20.78 -1.21
CA VAL A 123 3.65 -21.77 -0.28
C VAL A 123 2.83 -23.05 -0.38
N ALA A 124 3.49 -24.19 -0.60
CA ALA A 124 2.87 -25.50 -0.52
C ALA A 124 2.81 -25.95 0.95
N LEU A 125 1.68 -26.50 1.36
CA LEU A 125 1.49 -27.03 2.71
C LEU A 125 1.63 -28.53 2.75
N PRO A 126 2.05 -29.13 3.89
CA PRO A 126 2.10 -30.59 4.05
C PRO A 126 0.76 -31.29 3.80
N SER A 127 -0.36 -30.60 3.97
CA SER A 127 -1.72 -31.09 3.66
C SER A 127 -1.98 -31.29 2.17
N GLY A 128 -1.08 -30.87 1.28
CA GLY A 128 -1.30 -30.82 -0.17
C GLY A 128 -2.02 -29.56 -0.64
N GLU A 129 -2.48 -28.70 0.25
CA GLU A 129 -3.03 -27.39 -0.09
C GLU A 129 -1.94 -26.39 -0.45
N ARG A 130 -2.34 -25.25 -1.00
CA ARG A 130 -1.45 -24.10 -1.25
C ARG A 130 -1.99 -22.86 -0.58
N VAL A 131 -1.07 -22.01 -0.17
CA VAL A 131 -1.34 -20.62 0.18
C VAL A 131 -0.73 -19.75 -0.91
N ALA A 132 -1.50 -18.82 -1.45
CA ALA A 132 -1.00 -17.83 -2.37
C ALA A 132 -1.27 -16.43 -1.82
N ALA A 133 -0.37 -15.50 -2.11
CA ALA A 133 -0.51 -14.10 -1.77
C ALA A 133 -0.09 -13.20 -2.94
N VAL A 134 -0.76 -12.06 -3.06
CA VAL A 134 -0.46 -11.02 -4.02
C VAL A 134 -0.45 -9.68 -3.30
N VAL A 135 0.51 -8.83 -3.67
CA VAL A 135 0.52 -7.41 -3.31
C VAL A 135 0.46 -6.61 -4.60
N VAL A 136 -0.45 -5.65 -4.65
CA VAL A 136 -0.60 -4.74 -5.78
C VAL A 136 -0.55 -3.30 -5.30
N VAL A 137 0.10 -2.46 -6.08
CA VAL A 137 0.15 -1.00 -5.89
C VAL A 137 -0.30 -0.31 -7.18
N ASP A 138 -0.92 0.86 -7.02
CA ASP A 138 -1.25 1.78 -8.10
C ASP A 138 -0.08 2.76 -8.24
N ALA A 139 0.83 2.47 -9.18
CA ALA A 139 2.05 3.25 -9.37
C ALA A 139 1.78 4.50 -10.21
N HIS A 140 2.18 5.65 -9.69
CA HIS A 140 2.06 6.97 -10.33
C HIS A 140 3.42 7.65 -10.49
N GLY A 141 4.48 6.89 -10.56
CA GLY A 141 5.84 7.37 -10.74
C GLY A 141 6.88 6.48 -10.09
N GLU A 142 8.14 6.88 -10.23
CA GLU A 142 9.30 6.16 -9.71
C GLU A 142 10.17 7.07 -8.86
N LEU A 143 10.70 6.51 -7.77
CA LEU A 143 11.71 7.19 -6.93
C LEU A 143 13.09 6.82 -7.46
N GLY A 144 13.91 7.83 -7.67
CA GLY A 144 15.33 7.65 -8.00
C GLY A 144 16.12 7.00 -6.85
N ALA A 145 17.37 6.71 -7.12
CA ALA A 145 18.25 6.08 -6.13
C ALA A 145 18.39 6.96 -4.88
N LEU A 146 17.82 6.54 -3.77
CA LEU A 146 17.97 7.19 -2.47
C LEU A 146 18.68 6.22 -1.51
N LYS A 147 19.75 6.71 -0.86
CA LYS A 147 20.48 5.93 0.13
C LYS A 147 19.58 5.63 1.33
N GLU A 148 19.58 4.38 1.77
CA GLU A 148 18.89 3.98 2.99
C GLU A 148 19.62 4.44 4.25
N ARG A 149 20.95 4.43 4.21
CA ARG A 149 21.82 4.85 5.31
C ARG A 149 22.51 6.16 4.96
N SER A 150 22.55 7.07 5.91
CA SER A 150 23.25 8.33 5.83
C SER A 150 23.87 8.70 7.17
N ARG A 151 24.59 9.81 7.20
CA ARG A 151 25.06 10.45 8.43
C ARG A 151 24.25 11.70 8.72
N VAL A 152 24.19 12.07 9.97
CA VAL A 152 23.71 13.41 10.35
C VAL A 152 24.55 14.47 9.63
N GLY A 153 23.91 15.45 9.03
CA GLY A 153 24.55 16.50 8.22
C GLY A 153 24.91 16.09 6.79
N GLU A 154 24.77 14.83 6.40
CA GLU A 154 25.02 14.40 5.00
C GLU A 154 23.88 14.89 4.10
N TRP A 155 24.23 15.65 3.05
CA TRP A 155 23.25 16.09 2.05
C TRP A 155 22.78 14.95 1.16
N LEU A 156 21.49 14.78 1.11
CA LEU A 156 20.80 13.80 0.26
C LEU A 156 19.98 14.52 -0.79
N THR A 157 19.98 14.00 -2.01
CA THR A 157 19.10 14.45 -3.08
C THR A 157 17.99 13.42 -3.27
N ILE A 158 16.75 13.88 -3.25
CA ILE A 158 15.58 13.11 -3.60
C ILE A 158 15.22 13.47 -5.02
N GLU A 159 15.18 12.49 -5.90
CA GLU A 159 14.71 12.62 -7.27
C GLU A 159 13.56 11.66 -7.52
N ALA A 160 12.51 12.11 -8.17
CA ALA A 160 11.39 11.28 -8.58
C ALA A 160 10.88 11.71 -9.95
N ALA A 161 10.26 10.78 -10.66
CA ALA A 161 9.51 11.05 -11.87
C ALA A 161 8.07 10.61 -11.64
N LEU A 162 7.13 11.55 -11.69
CA LEU A 162 5.70 11.29 -11.55
C LEU A 162 5.07 11.08 -12.93
N GLU A 163 4.11 10.18 -12.99
CA GLU A 163 3.37 9.78 -14.19
C GLU A 163 1.89 10.12 -13.99
N GLY A 164 1.29 10.81 -14.93
CA GLY A 164 -0.09 11.28 -14.91
C GLY A 164 -0.23 12.79 -14.78
N ASP A 165 -1.46 13.26 -14.58
CA ASP A 165 -1.83 14.68 -14.63
C ASP A 165 -1.60 15.39 -13.30
N PHE A 166 -0.35 15.43 -12.85
CA PHE A 166 0.03 16.21 -11.67
C PHE A 166 0.23 17.67 -12.05
N ARG A 167 -0.41 18.58 -11.29
CA ARG A 167 -0.27 20.04 -11.45
C ARG A 167 0.86 20.61 -10.61
N ASP A 168 1.14 19.99 -9.47
CA ASP A 168 2.23 20.31 -8.55
C ASP A 168 2.71 19.05 -7.86
N ALA A 169 3.95 19.07 -7.40
CA ALA A 169 4.49 18.06 -6.52
C ALA A 169 5.58 18.63 -5.62
N TYR A 170 5.70 18.05 -4.43
CA TYR A 170 6.69 18.45 -3.44
C TYR A 170 7.12 17.26 -2.58
N VAL A 171 8.21 17.45 -1.84
CA VAL A 171 8.71 16.43 -0.93
C VAL A 171 8.50 16.90 0.51
N MET A 172 7.94 15.99 1.31
CA MET A 172 7.86 16.11 2.77
C MET A 172 8.86 15.19 3.43
N VAL A 173 9.40 15.60 4.54
CA VAL A 173 10.22 14.73 5.40
C VAL A 173 9.70 14.80 6.84
N ARG A 174 9.60 13.63 7.48
CA ARG A 174 9.38 13.48 8.92
C ARG A 174 10.59 12.81 9.52
N GLY A 175 11.24 13.48 10.47
CA GLY A 175 12.34 12.93 11.26
C GLY A 175 11.86 12.19 12.50
N PRO A 176 12.77 11.67 13.32
CA PRO A 176 12.44 10.99 14.57
C PRO A 176 11.81 11.93 15.61
N VAL A 177 12.07 13.22 15.50
CA VAL A 177 11.52 14.28 16.36
C VAL A 177 11.08 15.48 15.53
N GLY A 178 10.14 16.25 16.06
CA GLY A 178 9.70 17.51 15.45
C GLY A 178 8.58 17.32 14.41
N ALA A 179 8.14 18.45 13.85
CA ALA A 179 7.09 18.47 12.84
C ALA A 179 7.62 18.01 11.47
N PRO A 180 6.81 17.32 10.66
CA PRO A 180 7.12 17.13 9.26
C PRO A 180 7.34 18.46 8.56
N ARG A 181 8.28 18.51 7.63
CA ARG A 181 8.59 19.72 6.88
C ARG A 181 8.58 19.49 5.38
N ARG A 182 8.09 20.46 4.62
CA ARG A 182 8.27 20.52 3.17
C ARG A 182 9.72 20.87 2.88
N LEU A 183 10.35 20.11 2.00
CA LEU A 183 11.73 20.35 1.62
C LEU A 183 11.83 21.43 0.54
N PRO A 184 12.94 22.20 0.52
CA PRO A 184 13.25 23.05 -0.62
C PRO A 184 13.50 22.20 -1.86
N GLY A 185 12.90 22.60 -2.99
CA GLY A 185 12.99 21.85 -4.22
C GLY A 185 11.97 22.33 -5.25
N GLY A 186 11.80 21.57 -6.31
CA GLY A 186 10.90 21.92 -7.40
C GLY A 186 10.30 20.71 -8.10
N PHE A 187 9.23 21.01 -8.83
CA PHE A 187 8.54 20.13 -9.74
C PHE A 187 8.52 20.71 -11.14
N VAL A 188 8.83 19.90 -12.13
CA VAL A 188 8.78 20.29 -13.54
C VAL A 188 7.61 19.55 -14.17
N GLN A 189 6.47 20.20 -14.30
CA GLN A 189 5.21 19.60 -14.74
C GLN A 189 5.32 18.92 -16.11
N SER A 190 6.04 19.53 -17.05
CA SER A 190 6.18 18.98 -18.43
C SER A 190 6.92 17.64 -18.50
N THR A 191 7.70 17.30 -17.45
CA THR A 191 8.48 16.05 -17.41
C THR A 191 8.12 15.17 -16.21
N GLY A 192 7.23 15.62 -15.34
CA GLY A 192 6.90 14.93 -14.08
C GLY A 192 8.04 14.88 -13.05
N LYS A 193 9.17 15.55 -13.32
CA LYS A 193 10.36 15.47 -12.45
C LYS A 193 10.19 16.27 -11.17
N VAL A 194 10.46 15.62 -10.05
CA VAL A 194 10.55 16.21 -8.71
C VAL A 194 11.98 16.13 -8.23
N ARG A 195 12.49 17.22 -7.68
CA ARG A 195 13.80 17.23 -7.03
C ARG A 195 13.76 18.03 -5.75
N ALA A 196 14.30 17.46 -4.68
CA ALA A 196 14.48 18.15 -3.39
C ALA A 196 15.76 17.69 -2.71
N THR A 197 16.23 18.46 -1.74
CA THR A 197 17.41 18.11 -0.96
C THR A 197 17.15 18.28 0.53
N PHE A 198 17.77 17.44 1.34
CA PHE A 198 17.80 17.63 2.80
C PHE A 198 19.05 16.98 3.40
N ALA A 199 19.42 17.42 4.58
CA ALA A 199 20.35 16.72 5.43
C ALA A 199 19.63 16.31 6.72
N PRO A 200 19.75 15.05 7.18
CA PRO A 200 19.29 14.66 8.50
C PRO A 200 19.95 15.52 9.58
N ASP A 201 19.17 16.03 10.50
CA ASP A 201 19.62 16.95 11.56
C ASP A 201 19.82 16.25 12.91
N THR A 202 19.35 15.02 13.04
CA THR A 202 19.45 14.19 14.26
C THR A 202 19.66 12.73 13.88
N PRO A 203 20.25 11.90 14.77
CA PRO A 203 20.24 10.45 14.55
C PRO A 203 18.82 9.87 14.58
N GLY A 204 18.53 8.92 13.69
CA GLY A 204 17.24 8.23 13.68
C GLY A 204 16.71 7.93 12.29
N ALA A 205 15.44 7.51 12.25
CA ALA A 205 14.73 7.19 11.03
C ALA A 205 13.97 8.40 10.47
N PHE A 206 14.16 8.66 9.19
CA PHE A 206 13.47 9.71 8.45
C PHE A 206 12.55 9.08 7.41
N THR A 207 11.29 9.50 7.35
CA THR A 207 10.39 9.16 6.28
C THR A 207 10.36 10.30 5.26
N VAL A 208 10.76 10.00 4.03
CA VAL A 208 10.71 10.89 2.87
C VAL A 208 9.50 10.55 2.04
N GLN A 209 8.65 11.52 1.76
CA GLN A 209 7.40 11.32 1.03
C GLN A 209 7.28 12.33 -0.11
N VAL A 210 7.07 11.83 -1.33
CA VAL A 210 6.69 12.66 -2.48
C VAL A 210 5.18 12.77 -2.51
N VAL A 211 4.70 13.99 -2.49
CA VAL A 211 3.27 14.33 -2.58
C VAL A 211 3.02 14.96 -3.94
N GLY A 212 2.07 14.42 -4.69
CA GLY A 212 1.61 14.98 -5.96
C GLY A 212 0.22 15.55 -5.82
N SER A 213 -0.07 16.67 -6.48
CA SER A 213 -1.36 17.34 -6.50
C SER A 213 -2.04 17.17 -7.85
N THR A 214 -3.27 16.69 -7.84
CA THR A 214 -4.17 16.56 -9.01
C THR A 214 -5.42 17.40 -8.77
N ASP A 215 -6.40 17.35 -9.66
CA ASP A 215 -7.72 17.96 -9.46
C ASP A 215 -8.45 17.37 -8.24
N ALA A 216 -8.14 16.13 -7.88
CA ALA A 216 -8.69 15.47 -6.70
C ALA A 216 -8.00 15.87 -5.38
N GLY A 217 -7.04 16.81 -5.44
CA GLY A 217 -6.24 17.28 -4.31
C GLY A 217 -4.85 16.64 -4.19
N PRO A 218 -4.08 17.03 -3.17
CA PRO A 218 -2.77 16.45 -2.88
C PRO A 218 -2.89 15.02 -2.37
N ARG A 219 -1.94 14.15 -2.77
CA ARG A 219 -1.88 12.76 -2.30
C ARG A 219 -0.43 12.29 -2.19
N PRO A 220 -0.08 11.45 -1.21
CA PRO A 220 1.17 10.71 -1.23
C PRO A 220 1.28 9.86 -2.50
N VAL A 221 2.44 9.88 -3.15
CA VAL A 221 2.71 9.10 -4.37
C VAL A 221 3.83 8.10 -4.14
N LEU A 222 4.93 8.56 -3.54
CA LEU A 222 6.10 7.74 -3.26
C LEU A 222 6.59 8.01 -1.84
N GLU A 223 7.18 6.96 -1.23
CA GLU A 223 7.72 7.07 0.12
C GLU A 223 8.95 6.18 0.29
N ALA A 224 9.93 6.66 1.04
CA ALA A 224 11.12 5.90 1.40
C ALA A 224 11.55 6.21 2.82
N ARG A 225 12.37 5.31 3.41
CA ARG A 225 13.04 5.55 4.69
C ARG A 225 14.53 5.77 4.50
N VAL A 226 15.06 6.70 5.28
CA VAL A 226 16.49 6.99 5.44
C VAL A 226 16.84 6.91 6.92
N PHE A 227 17.94 6.26 7.24
CA PHE A 227 18.40 6.06 8.61
C PHE A 227 19.74 6.79 8.77
N ALA A 228 19.74 7.84 9.59
CA ALA A 228 20.92 8.64 9.88
C ALA A 228 21.59 8.17 11.17
N ASP A 229 22.84 7.75 11.08
CA ASP A 229 23.68 7.27 12.21
C ASP A 229 23.01 6.19 13.09
N VAL A 230 22.04 5.46 12.56
CA VAL A 230 21.41 4.31 13.23
C VAL A 230 21.30 3.12 12.29
N THR A 231 21.17 1.92 12.85
CA THR A 231 20.92 0.71 12.08
C THR A 231 19.49 0.73 11.52
N PRO A 232 19.28 0.45 10.22
CA PRO A 232 17.95 0.33 9.66
C PRO A 232 17.10 -0.68 10.41
N THR A 233 15.94 -0.23 10.86
CA THR A 233 14.95 -1.05 11.58
C THR A 233 13.57 -0.77 11.01
N TYR A 234 12.87 -1.83 10.64
CA TYR A 234 11.52 -1.77 10.09
C TYR A 234 10.53 -2.48 11.05
N ALA A 235 10.60 -2.11 12.32
CA ALA A 235 9.64 -2.54 13.31
C ALA A 235 8.39 -1.63 13.26
N PRO A 236 7.19 -2.20 13.31
CA PRO A 236 5.97 -1.38 13.45
C PRO A 236 5.97 -0.66 14.78
N GLU A 237 5.49 0.59 14.79
CA GLU A 237 5.21 1.29 16.03
C GLU A 237 4.16 0.53 16.86
N PRO A 238 4.19 0.63 18.19
CA PRO A 238 3.14 0.05 19.02
C PRO A 238 1.75 0.49 18.56
N ARG A 239 0.79 -0.41 18.62
CA ARG A 239 -0.60 -0.07 18.29
C ARG A 239 -1.19 0.81 19.38
N ASP A 240 -1.81 1.92 18.99
CA ASP A 240 -2.60 2.71 19.91
C ASP A 240 -3.79 1.89 20.42
N GLU A 241 -4.03 1.93 21.71
CA GLU A 241 -5.23 1.35 22.30
C GLU A 241 -6.42 2.26 22.02
N VAL A 242 -7.47 1.69 21.48
CA VAL A 242 -8.76 2.38 21.31
C VAL A 242 -9.50 2.35 22.64
N THR A 243 -9.95 3.52 23.09
CA THR A 243 -10.74 3.62 24.32
C THR A 243 -12.03 2.80 24.20
N ALA A 244 -12.24 1.87 25.12
CA ALA A 244 -13.38 0.96 25.09
C ALA A 244 -14.71 1.71 25.19
N GLY A 245 -15.72 1.25 24.43
CA GLY A 245 -17.07 1.79 24.45
C GLY A 245 -17.30 3.03 23.56
N LEU A 246 -16.24 3.56 22.92
CA LEU A 246 -16.41 4.66 21.96
C LEU A 246 -16.88 4.14 20.60
N GLY A 247 -17.76 4.91 19.96
CA GLY A 247 -18.09 4.73 18.55
C GLY A 247 -16.89 5.07 17.65
N PRO A 248 -16.88 4.61 16.37
CA PRO A 248 -15.71 4.76 15.49
C PRO A 248 -15.21 6.19 15.32
N ALA A 249 -16.11 7.18 15.17
CA ALA A 249 -15.73 8.59 15.03
C ALA A 249 -15.20 9.17 16.36
N ASP A 250 -15.78 8.78 17.49
CA ASP A 250 -15.34 9.24 18.81
C ASP A 250 -13.97 8.64 19.15
N ALA A 251 -13.73 7.39 18.80
CA ALA A 251 -12.45 6.74 18.97
C ALA A 251 -11.36 7.40 18.09
N LEU A 252 -11.68 7.77 16.85
CA LEU A 252 -10.74 8.50 15.99
C LEU A 252 -10.43 9.88 16.56
N PHE A 253 -11.45 10.61 17.04
CA PHE A 253 -11.27 11.91 17.71
C PHE A 253 -10.39 11.81 18.96
N ASP A 254 -10.60 10.79 19.80
CA ASP A 254 -9.78 10.52 21.00
C ASP A 254 -8.31 10.27 20.64
N LEU A 255 -8.04 9.45 19.59
CA LEU A 255 -6.69 9.18 19.10
C LEU A 255 -6.00 10.45 18.60
N VAL A 256 -6.69 11.30 17.83
CA VAL A 256 -6.17 12.61 17.39
C VAL A 256 -5.81 13.49 18.61
N GLY A 257 -6.68 13.53 19.61
CA GLY A 257 -6.45 14.30 20.84
C GLY A 257 -5.23 13.82 21.61
N ARG A 258 -5.10 12.51 21.80
CA ARG A 258 -3.95 11.89 22.48
C ARG A 258 -2.64 12.12 21.76
N LEU A 259 -2.61 11.97 20.42
CA LEU A 259 -1.44 12.26 19.61
C LEU A 259 -1.00 13.71 19.82
N ARG A 260 -1.90 14.67 19.73
CA ARG A 260 -1.58 16.09 19.89
C ARG A 260 -1.02 16.39 21.27
N VAL A 261 -1.61 15.82 22.33
CA VAL A 261 -1.11 15.97 23.72
C VAL A 261 0.29 15.36 23.85
N ALA A 262 0.53 14.16 23.33
CA ALA A 262 1.83 13.52 23.35
C ALA A 262 2.92 14.33 22.63
N GLU A 263 2.52 15.10 21.63
CA GLU A 263 3.38 15.99 20.83
C GLU A 263 3.46 17.42 21.40
N GLY A 264 2.91 17.65 22.61
CA GLY A 264 2.96 18.95 23.31
C GLY A 264 2.02 20.01 22.74
N LEU A 265 1.01 19.63 21.96
CA LEU A 265 0.04 20.52 21.35
C LEU A 265 -1.28 20.54 22.13
N ARG A 266 -2.02 21.63 21.97
CA ARG A 266 -3.38 21.71 22.53
C ARG A 266 -4.31 20.74 21.81
N PRO A 267 -5.20 20.03 22.54
CA PRO A 267 -6.28 19.29 21.92
C PRO A 267 -7.14 20.22 21.04
N LEU A 268 -7.74 19.66 20.00
CA LEU A 268 -8.69 20.36 19.16
C LEU A 268 -10.10 20.29 19.76
N ALA A 269 -10.88 21.35 19.65
CA ALA A 269 -12.30 21.30 19.95
C ALA A 269 -13.04 20.58 18.80
N ARG A 270 -13.89 19.63 19.14
CA ARG A 270 -14.77 19.01 18.15
C ARG A 270 -15.86 19.99 17.72
N ASP A 271 -16.11 20.12 16.42
CA ASP A 271 -17.14 20.99 15.88
C ASP A 271 -18.17 20.16 15.10
N PRO A 272 -19.46 20.14 15.51
CA PRO A 272 -20.49 19.34 14.85
C PRO A 272 -20.73 19.71 13.37
N ARG A 273 -20.43 20.95 12.97
CA ARG A 273 -20.57 21.39 11.58
C ARG A 273 -19.45 20.77 10.72
N LEU A 274 -18.24 20.70 11.27
CA LEU A 274 -17.13 19.99 10.63
C LEU A 274 -17.35 18.48 10.62
N ASP A 275 -17.94 17.88 11.67
CA ASP A 275 -18.36 16.48 11.68
C ASP A 275 -19.33 16.16 10.53
N ALA A 276 -20.32 17.03 10.32
CA ALA A 276 -21.29 16.86 9.23
C ALA A 276 -20.62 16.88 7.84
N LEU A 277 -19.68 17.80 7.63
CA LEU A 277 -18.89 17.88 6.39
C LEU A 277 -18.00 16.65 6.22
N ALA A 278 -17.28 16.23 7.26
CA ALA A 278 -16.45 15.04 7.25
C ALA A 278 -17.27 13.78 6.93
N LEU A 279 -18.48 13.66 7.51
CA LEU A 279 -19.40 12.55 7.27
C LEU A 279 -19.91 12.53 5.82
N ALA A 280 -20.31 13.68 5.29
CA ALA A 280 -20.75 13.81 3.91
C ALA A 280 -19.61 13.39 2.95
N HIS A 281 -18.38 13.83 3.23
CA HIS A 281 -17.22 13.49 2.42
C HIS A 281 -16.84 12.00 2.54
N ALA A 282 -16.82 11.43 3.74
CA ALA A 282 -16.56 10.01 3.94
C ALA A 282 -17.56 9.13 3.16
N ARG A 283 -18.85 9.49 3.17
CA ARG A 283 -19.90 8.83 2.37
C ARG A 283 -19.66 8.97 0.87
N ALA A 284 -19.23 10.15 0.39
CA ALA A 284 -18.92 10.38 -1.01
C ALA A 284 -17.69 9.57 -1.47
N MET A 285 -16.67 9.43 -0.63
CA MET A 285 -15.54 8.55 -0.90
C MET A 285 -15.96 7.08 -1.01
N VAL A 286 -16.82 6.59 -0.10
CA VAL A 286 -17.38 5.23 -0.18
C VAL A 286 -18.18 5.04 -1.47
N ALA A 287 -19.08 5.95 -1.79
CA ALA A 287 -19.94 5.86 -2.97
C ALA A 287 -19.14 5.87 -4.29
N SER A 288 -18.12 6.71 -4.38
CA SER A 288 -17.25 6.81 -5.56
C SER A 288 -16.14 5.74 -5.56
N ARG A 289 -15.92 5.02 -4.46
CA ARG A 289 -14.77 4.13 -4.23
C ARG A 289 -13.42 4.82 -4.46
N ARG A 290 -13.35 6.11 -4.19
CA ARG A 290 -12.14 6.92 -4.38
C ARG A 290 -11.74 7.58 -3.08
N LEU A 291 -10.49 7.34 -2.65
CA LEU A 291 -9.87 8.09 -1.57
C LEU A 291 -9.25 9.36 -2.19
N ALA A 292 -9.89 10.51 -1.98
CA ALA A 292 -9.51 11.77 -2.58
C ALA A 292 -10.07 12.94 -1.75
N HIS A 293 -9.45 14.11 -1.84
CA HIS A 293 -9.94 15.33 -1.18
C HIS A 293 -11.10 15.97 -1.93
N ASP A 294 -11.18 15.77 -3.24
CA ASP A 294 -12.35 16.13 -4.03
C ASP A 294 -12.96 14.88 -4.70
N THR A 295 -14.21 14.62 -4.36
CA THR A 295 -15.05 13.54 -4.93
C THR A 295 -16.20 14.10 -5.77
N GLY A 296 -16.10 15.37 -6.19
CA GLY A 296 -17.08 16.06 -7.03
C GLY A 296 -17.84 17.20 -6.31
N ALA A 297 -17.58 17.42 -5.01
CA ALA A 297 -18.18 18.52 -4.22
C ALA A 297 -17.17 19.65 -3.92
N GLY A 298 -16.03 19.62 -4.55
CA GLY A 298 -14.93 20.55 -4.32
C GLY A 298 -13.97 20.09 -3.20
N ASP A 299 -12.88 20.80 -3.07
CA ASP A 299 -11.89 20.61 -2.01
C ASP A 299 -12.47 20.96 -0.61
N PRO A 300 -11.76 20.67 0.48
CA PRO A 300 -12.23 20.94 1.84
C PRO A 300 -12.62 22.40 2.10
N CYS A 301 -11.92 23.35 1.48
CA CYS A 301 -12.19 24.77 1.62
C CYS A 301 -13.52 25.14 0.96
N VAL A 302 -13.72 24.70 -0.29
CA VAL A 302 -14.95 24.90 -1.06
C VAL A 302 -16.16 24.29 -0.31
N ARG A 303 -16.01 23.09 0.24
CA ARG A 303 -17.08 22.43 1.00
C ARG A 303 -17.43 23.20 2.30
N ALA A 304 -16.43 23.73 3.00
CA ALA A 304 -16.67 24.57 4.19
C ALA A 304 -17.41 25.86 3.83
N GLU A 305 -16.97 26.52 2.78
CA GLU A 305 -17.60 27.76 2.29
C GLU A 305 -19.03 27.57 1.84
N ALA A 306 -19.34 26.46 1.18
CA ALA A 306 -20.69 26.14 0.70
C ALA A 306 -21.74 26.05 1.82
N VAL A 307 -21.32 25.74 3.06
CA VAL A 307 -22.21 25.73 4.24
C VAL A 307 -22.05 26.98 5.12
N GLY A 308 -21.40 28.01 4.61
CA GLY A 308 -21.25 29.30 5.28
C GLY A 308 -20.14 29.35 6.33
N LEU A 309 -19.27 28.34 6.43
CA LEU A 309 -18.11 28.39 7.30
C LEU A 309 -16.99 29.21 6.63
N ARG A 310 -16.26 29.98 7.44
CA ARG A 310 -15.16 30.86 6.97
C ARG A 310 -13.93 30.67 7.86
N PRO A 311 -13.29 29.48 7.81
CA PRO A 311 -12.04 29.26 8.54
C PRO A 311 -10.90 30.05 7.90
N ALA A 312 -9.93 30.50 8.73
CA ALA A 312 -8.72 31.13 8.23
C ALA A 312 -7.76 30.10 7.59
N ILE A 313 -7.83 28.86 8.05
CA ILE A 313 -7.06 27.72 7.53
C ILE A 313 -7.89 26.46 7.60
N VAL A 314 -7.77 25.61 6.57
CA VAL A 314 -8.42 24.28 6.49
C VAL A 314 -7.37 23.24 6.17
N GLY A 315 -7.52 22.05 6.72
CA GLY A 315 -6.77 20.86 6.37
C GLY A 315 -7.67 19.64 6.41
N GLU A 316 -7.30 18.61 5.67
CA GLU A 316 -8.06 17.36 5.67
C GLU A 316 -7.11 16.17 5.62
N ASN A 317 -7.42 15.15 6.39
CA ASN A 317 -6.84 13.83 6.29
C ASN A 317 -7.93 12.84 5.89
N ALA A 318 -7.61 11.95 4.97
CA ALA A 318 -8.48 10.86 4.57
C ALA A 318 -7.69 9.55 4.49
N ALA A 319 -8.26 8.47 5.03
CA ALA A 319 -7.65 7.14 4.97
C ALA A 319 -8.70 6.04 4.96
N THR A 320 -8.27 4.86 4.53
CA THR A 320 -9.06 3.63 4.65
C THR A 320 -8.32 2.62 5.54
N GLY A 321 -9.08 1.80 6.27
CA GLY A 321 -8.51 0.78 7.15
C GLY A 321 -9.51 -0.30 7.50
N ARG A 322 -9.09 -1.28 8.28
CA ARG A 322 -9.99 -2.32 8.83
C ARG A 322 -10.36 -2.03 10.28
N GLU A 323 -9.52 -1.29 10.97
CA GLU A 323 -9.65 -0.94 12.38
C GLU A 323 -9.30 0.54 12.58
N ILE A 324 -9.87 1.19 13.57
CA ILE A 324 -9.66 2.62 13.84
C ILE A 324 -8.21 2.91 14.21
N ALA A 325 -7.59 2.10 15.06
CA ALA A 325 -6.18 2.26 15.43
C ALA A 325 -5.25 2.18 14.22
N GLY A 326 -5.49 1.22 13.30
CA GLY A 326 -4.73 1.08 12.07
C GLY A 326 -4.93 2.26 11.10
N LEU A 327 -6.17 2.77 11.01
CA LEU A 327 -6.50 3.94 10.19
C LEU A 327 -5.79 5.19 10.73
N HIS A 328 -5.89 5.47 12.04
CA HIS A 328 -5.20 6.59 12.69
C HIS A 328 -3.67 6.48 12.52
N ARG A 329 -3.10 5.30 12.77
CA ARG A 329 -1.66 5.07 12.62
C ARG A 329 -1.19 5.32 11.18
N ALA A 330 -1.98 4.93 10.15
CA ALA A 330 -1.65 5.23 8.76
C ALA A 330 -1.54 6.74 8.49
N LEU A 331 -2.41 7.54 9.11
CA LEU A 331 -2.36 8.99 9.05
C LEU A 331 -1.17 9.55 9.87
N ALA A 332 -0.96 9.04 11.07
CA ALA A 332 0.09 9.48 11.97
C ALA A 332 1.51 9.16 11.44
N GLU A 333 1.71 8.08 10.72
CA GLU A 333 3.00 7.71 10.14
C GLU A 333 3.31 8.45 8.83
N SER A 334 2.30 8.94 8.11
CA SER A 334 2.44 9.65 6.83
C SER A 334 2.87 11.11 7.06
N PRO A 335 4.01 11.57 6.51
CA PRO A 335 4.49 12.93 6.70
C PRO A 335 3.47 14.02 6.38
N SER A 336 2.74 13.93 5.27
CA SER A 336 1.75 14.93 4.87
C SER A 336 0.52 14.96 5.77
N HIS A 337 0.00 13.79 6.18
CA HIS A 337 -1.14 13.72 7.09
C HIS A 337 -0.74 14.09 8.53
N HIS A 338 0.44 13.66 8.97
CA HIS A 338 0.98 14.04 10.28
C HIS A 338 1.18 15.56 10.41
N ALA A 339 1.54 16.24 9.31
CA ALA A 339 1.64 17.69 9.31
C ALA A 339 0.30 18.37 9.66
N ASN A 340 -0.83 17.84 9.21
CA ASN A 340 -2.16 18.30 9.63
C ASN A 340 -2.44 18.00 11.10
N LEU A 341 -2.17 16.77 11.56
CA LEU A 341 -2.35 16.37 12.95
C LEU A 341 -1.57 17.27 13.92
N ARG A 342 -0.38 17.73 13.50
CA ARG A 342 0.50 18.60 14.30
C ARG A 342 0.35 20.10 14.08
N ASN A 343 -0.48 20.52 13.14
CA ASN A 343 -0.56 21.95 12.83
C ASN A 343 -1.11 22.74 14.03
N PRO A 344 -0.32 23.68 14.61
CA PRO A 344 -0.74 24.45 15.76
C PRO A 344 -1.78 25.55 15.42
N ALA A 345 -1.94 25.87 14.13
CA ALA A 345 -2.93 26.84 13.68
C ALA A 345 -4.37 26.30 13.65
N PHE A 346 -4.55 24.98 13.76
CA PHE A 346 -5.86 24.39 13.92
C PHE A 346 -6.29 24.46 15.38
N ASP A 347 -7.56 24.80 15.60
CA ASP A 347 -8.24 24.86 16.92
C ASP A 347 -9.49 23.95 16.97
N ARG A 348 -9.99 23.51 15.82
CA ARG A 348 -11.18 22.66 15.69
C ARG A 348 -10.94 21.52 14.73
N VAL A 349 -11.72 20.44 14.93
CA VAL A 349 -11.77 19.30 14.04
C VAL A 349 -13.16 18.70 13.97
N GLY A 350 -13.54 18.23 12.79
CA GLY A 350 -14.65 17.32 12.60
C GLY A 350 -14.10 15.96 12.15
N VAL A 351 -14.67 14.89 12.66
CA VAL A 351 -14.26 13.53 12.33
C VAL A 351 -15.43 12.66 11.94
N ALA A 352 -15.23 11.82 10.95
CA ALA A 352 -16.20 10.82 10.54
C ALA A 352 -15.53 9.52 10.13
N VAL A 353 -16.23 8.42 10.39
CA VAL A 353 -15.86 7.09 9.93
C VAL A 353 -17.09 6.39 9.38
N VAL A 354 -16.99 5.87 8.16
CA VAL A 354 -18.06 5.15 7.48
C VAL A 354 -17.52 3.78 7.07
N ALA A 355 -18.27 2.72 7.34
CA ALA A 355 -17.95 1.39 6.84
C ALA A 355 -18.58 1.18 5.46
N ASP A 356 -17.82 0.62 4.51
CA ASP A 356 -18.39 0.16 3.25
C ASP A 356 -19.05 -1.23 3.38
N ALA A 357 -19.63 -1.72 2.30
CA ALA A 357 -20.31 -3.02 2.27
C ALA A 357 -19.37 -4.22 2.54
N ALA A 358 -18.07 -4.05 2.39
CA ALA A 358 -17.05 -5.06 2.70
C ALA A 358 -16.51 -4.93 4.13
N GLY A 359 -17.01 -3.95 4.92
CA GLY A 359 -16.57 -3.67 6.28
C GLY A 359 -15.28 -2.86 6.36
N ALA A 360 -14.75 -2.34 5.25
CA ALA A 360 -13.62 -1.43 5.30
C ALA A 360 -14.07 -0.06 5.80
N LEU A 361 -13.28 0.51 6.70
CA LEU A 361 -13.53 1.82 7.30
C LEU A 361 -12.94 2.91 6.40
N TRP A 362 -13.70 3.97 6.21
CA TRP A 362 -13.31 5.19 5.49
C TRP A 362 -13.38 6.35 6.47
N GLY A 363 -12.22 6.88 6.85
CA GLY A 363 -12.07 7.97 7.80
C GLY A 363 -11.81 9.30 7.11
N CYS A 364 -12.40 10.36 7.66
CA CYS A 364 -12.12 11.75 7.30
C CYS A 364 -11.94 12.57 8.58
N GLU A 365 -10.81 13.30 8.65
CA GLU A 365 -10.51 14.29 9.67
C GLU A 365 -10.46 15.67 8.98
N LEU A 366 -11.42 16.54 9.25
CA LEU A 366 -11.49 17.89 8.70
C LEU A 366 -11.09 18.91 9.76
N PHE A 367 -9.94 19.52 9.57
CA PHE A 367 -9.36 20.49 10.50
C PHE A 367 -9.68 21.92 10.07
N ALA A 368 -9.91 22.79 11.05
CA ALA A 368 -10.11 24.22 10.84
C ALA A 368 -9.36 25.03 11.90
N GLY A 369 -8.91 26.22 11.53
CA GLY A 369 -8.38 27.20 12.45
C GLY A 369 -8.99 28.57 12.18
N GLY A 370 -9.21 29.37 13.26
CA GLY A 370 -9.81 30.70 13.16
C GLY A 370 -11.23 30.69 12.60
N LEU A 371 -12.02 29.65 12.89
CA LEU A 371 -13.42 29.53 12.47
C LEU A 371 -14.28 30.53 13.24
N ARG A 372 -14.89 31.45 12.52
CA ARG A 372 -15.78 32.48 13.05
C ARG A 372 -17.25 32.17 12.80
#